data_3849563448d65df2202113c6f1117044
#
_entry.id   3849563448d65df2202113c6f1117044
#
_cell.length_a   1.000
_cell.length_b   1.000
_cell.length_c   1.000
_cell.angle_alpha   90.00
_cell.angle_beta   90.00
_cell.angle_gamma   90.00
#
_symmetry.space_group_name_H-M   'P 1'
#
loop_
_entity.id
_entity.type
_entity.pdbx_description
1 polymer ?
#
loop_
_entity_poly.entity_id
_entity_poly.type
_entity_poly.pdbx_seq_one_letter_code
_entity_poly.pdbx_strand_id
1 'polypeptide(L)'
;MVNLCKYQIEGVMNLSEQGLNQLVIYRKSLDIFNLSRRIANYITDDKDLISMYRSGTKTDNYADNLVMNAFRLVPKVVETETQSNPGIKLKYAQSLRYFIDRLYQDCLKLESTKIQGIDFVRMLRKELIILKKIHRRYVKSLL
;
A
#
# COMPACT_ATOMS: atom_id res chain seq x y z
N MET A 1 -0.58 -15.65 -13.37
CA MET A 1 -1.07 -14.36 -12.89
C MET A 1 -0.53 -13.17 -13.67
N VAL A 2 0.77 -13.11 -13.90
CA VAL A 2 1.38 -12.04 -14.71
C VAL A 2 0.79 -11.99 -16.11
N ASN A 3 0.63 -13.13 -16.75
CA ASN A 3 0.07 -13.20 -18.10
C ASN A 3 -1.38 -12.73 -18.15
N LEU A 4 -2.17 -13.07 -17.13
CA LEU A 4 -3.57 -12.65 -17.07
C LEU A 4 -3.68 -11.13 -16.98
N CYS A 5 -2.88 -10.52 -16.11
CA CYS A 5 -2.82 -9.06 -15.99
C CYS A 5 -2.40 -8.42 -17.29
N LYS A 6 -1.43 -9.00 -17.98
CA LYS A 6 -0.93 -8.48 -19.24
C LYS A 6 -2.01 -8.44 -20.31
N TYR A 7 -2.79 -9.51 -20.45
CA TYR A 7 -3.87 -9.53 -21.43
C TYR A 7 -4.97 -8.54 -21.14
N GLN A 8 -5.33 -8.40 -19.87
CA GLN A 8 -6.33 -7.43 -19.47
C GLN A 8 -5.85 -6.00 -19.75
N ILE A 9 -4.59 -5.76 -19.50
CA ILE A 9 -3.98 -4.45 -19.65
C ILE A 9 -3.84 -4.09 -21.12
N GLU A 10 -3.46 -5.02 -21.97
CA GLU A 10 -3.34 -4.76 -23.41
C GLU A 10 -4.68 -4.38 -24.04
N GLY A 11 -5.78 -4.89 -23.54
CA GLY A 11 -7.11 -4.51 -23.97
C GLY A 11 -7.56 -3.17 -23.43
N VAL A 12 -6.81 -2.59 -22.47
CA VAL A 12 -7.20 -1.39 -21.75
C VAL A 12 -6.04 -0.42 -21.75
N MET A 13 -5.87 0.46 -22.61
CA MET A 13 -5.02 1.65 -22.47
C MET A 13 -3.52 1.44 -22.48
N ASN A 14 -3.03 0.36 -23.02
CA ASN A 14 -1.58 0.12 -23.08
C ASN A 14 -0.88 0.02 -21.71
N LEU A 15 -1.64 -0.20 -20.66
CA LEU A 15 -1.08 -0.41 -19.34
C LEU A 15 -0.45 -1.80 -19.32
N SER A 16 0.87 -1.84 -19.18
CA SER A 16 1.63 -3.07 -19.13
C SER A 16 2.33 -3.18 -17.78
N GLU A 17 2.76 -4.39 -17.45
CA GLU A 17 3.59 -4.59 -16.25
C GLU A 17 4.84 -3.71 -16.31
N GLN A 18 5.46 -3.62 -17.47
CA GLN A 18 6.63 -2.78 -17.67
C GLN A 18 6.28 -1.30 -17.46
N GLY A 19 5.16 -0.84 -17.98
CA GLY A 19 4.68 0.54 -17.77
C GLY A 19 4.40 0.83 -16.31
N LEU A 20 3.77 -0.10 -15.59
CA LEU A 20 3.54 0.04 -14.15
C LEU A 20 4.85 0.11 -13.38
N ASN A 21 5.82 -0.73 -13.72
CA ASN A 21 7.12 -0.75 -13.05
C ASN A 21 7.90 0.55 -13.23
N GLN A 22 7.59 1.35 -14.25
CA GLN A 22 8.19 2.66 -14.44
C GLN A 22 7.55 3.74 -13.58
N LEU A 23 6.35 3.50 -13.05
CA LEU A 23 5.68 4.44 -12.16
C LEU A 23 6.28 4.37 -10.76
N VAL A 24 6.83 5.48 -10.30
CA VAL A 24 7.45 5.56 -8.98
C VAL A 24 6.44 5.22 -7.89
N ILE A 25 5.21 5.74 -8.00
CA ILE A 25 4.16 5.48 -7.01
C ILE A 25 3.80 3.99 -6.93
N TYR A 26 3.78 3.29 -8.05
CA TYR A 26 3.50 1.85 -8.08
C TYR A 26 4.61 1.07 -7.38
N ARG A 27 5.87 1.32 -7.75
CA ARG A 27 7.02 0.64 -7.13
C ARG A 27 7.08 0.89 -5.63
N LYS A 28 6.87 2.14 -5.22
CA LYS A 28 6.89 2.49 -3.79
C LYS A 28 5.76 1.82 -3.04
N SER A 29 4.58 1.75 -3.64
CA SER A 29 3.44 1.05 -3.03
C SER A 29 3.71 -0.45 -2.85
N LEU A 30 4.36 -1.09 -3.81
CA LEU A 30 4.80 -2.48 -3.67
C LEU A 30 5.82 -2.64 -2.56
N ASP A 31 6.79 -1.73 -2.46
CA ASP A 31 7.79 -1.75 -1.39
C ASP A 31 7.12 -1.62 -0.02
N ILE A 32 6.17 -0.71 0.11
CA ILE A 32 5.39 -0.52 1.33
C ILE A 32 4.62 -1.78 1.69
N PHE A 33 3.99 -2.43 0.71
CA PHE A 33 3.26 -3.67 0.95
C PHE A 33 4.19 -4.79 1.44
N ASN A 34 5.30 -4.98 0.76
CA ASN A 34 6.27 -6.02 1.13
C ASN A 34 6.87 -5.76 2.51
N LEU A 35 7.22 -4.52 2.79
CA LEU A 35 7.73 -4.13 4.10
C LEU A 35 6.69 -4.33 5.20
N SER A 36 5.45 -3.96 4.95
CA SER A 36 4.35 -4.13 5.92
C SER A 36 4.14 -5.60 6.26
N ARG A 37 4.17 -6.49 5.27
CA ARG A 37 4.05 -7.93 5.50
C ARG A 37 5.19 -8.47 6.34
N ARG A 38 6.42 -8.06 6.03
CA ARG A 38 7.60 -8.53 6.77
C ARG A 38 7.57 -8.06 8.21
N ILE A 39 7.15 -6.82 8.44
CA ILE A 39 7.01 -6.27 9.79
C ILE A 39 5.90 -6.99 10.55
N ALA A 40 4.74 -7.18 9.94
CA ALA A 40 3.64 -7.89 10.56
C ALA A 40 4.04 -9.33 10.96
N ASN A 41 4.73 -10.03 10.07
CA ASN A 41 5.24 -11.37 10.39
C ASN A 41 6.18 -11.35 11.59
N TYR A 42 7.06 -10.38 11.65
CA TYR A 42 8.03 -10.26 12.74
C TYR A 42 7.34 -10.00 14.08
N ILE A 43 6.40 -9.06 14.13
CA ILE A 43 5.76 -8.67 15.41
C ILE A 43 4.68 -9.65 15.87
N THR A 44 4.20 -10.54 15.00
CA THR A 44 3.17 -11.52 15.33
C THR A 44 3.70 -12.95 15.35
N ASP A 45 5.01 -13.14 15.36
CA ASP A 45 5.65 -14.47 15.32
C ASP A 45 5.15 -15.32 14.15
N ASP A 46 5.15 -14.73 12.95
CA ASP A 46 4.77 -15.36 11.70
C ASP A 46 3.32 -15.88 11.63
N LYS A 47 2.42 -15.28 12.41
CA LYS A 47 1.00 -15.59 12.26
C LYS A 47 0.48 -15.18 10.89
N ASP A 48 -0.36 -16.01 10.29
CA ASP A 48 -1.06 -15.63 9.09
C ASP A 48 -2.21 -14.65 9.41
N LEU A 49 -2.84 -14.09 8.36
CA LEU A 49 -3.91 -13.10 8.53
C LEU A 49 -5.10 -13.65 9.31
N ILE A 50 -5.45 -14.91 9.09
CA ILE A 50 -6.57 -15.53 9.81
C ILE A 50 -6.24 -15.67 11.29
N SER A 51 -5.05 -16.12 11.61
CA SER A 51 -4.59 -16.26 13.00
C SER A 51 -4.53 -14.92 13.71
N MET A 52 -4.05 -13.86 13.05
CA MET A 52 -4.03 -12.50 13.60
C MET A 52 -5.45 -12.01 13.89
N TYR A 53 -6.36 -12.21 12.96
CA TYR A 53 -7.76 -11.82 13.12
C TYR A 53 -8.43 -12.56 14.29
N ARG A 54 -8.17 -13.86 14.44
CA ARG A 54 -8.77 -14.71 15.47
C ARG A 54 -8.16 -14.53 16.85
N SER A 55 -6.93 -14.03 16.94
CA SER A 55 -6.22 -13.96 18.22
C SER A 55 -6.90 -13.02 19.23
N GLY A 56 -7.60 -11.99 18.73
CA GLY A 56 -8.27 -11.02 19.57
C GLY A 56 -7.35 -10.03 20.27
N THR A 57 -6.04 -10.10 20.08
CA THR A 57 -5.12 -9.13 20.66
C THR A 57 -5.09 -7.85 19.84
N LYS A 58 -4.85 -6.72 20.53
CA LYS A 58 -4.75 -5.43 19.84
C LYS A 58 -3.59 -5.39 18.84
N THR A 59 -2.44 -5.95 19.24
CA THR A 59 -1.26 -5.96 18.40
C THR A 59 -1.51 -6.74 17.11
N ASP A 60 -2.08 -7.94 17.21
CA ASP A 60 -2.38 -8.76 16.06
C ASP A 60 -3.43 -8.08 15.16
N ASN A 61 -4.44 -7.44 15.75
CA ASN A 61 -5.45 -6.70 14.98
C ASN A 61 -4.84 -5.50 14.25
N TYR A 62 -3.94 -4.78 14.89
CA TYR A 62 -3.25 -3.64 14.25
C TYR A 62 -2.33 -4.12 13.13
N ALA A 63 -1.65 -5.25 13.34
CA ALA A 63 -0.80 -5.84 12.30
C ALA A 63 -1.63 -6.32 11.10
N ASP A 64 -2.77 -6.96 11.35
CA ASP A 64 -3.71 -7.36 10.30
C ASP A 64 -4.18 -6.14 9.50
N ASN A 65 -4.62 -5.09 10.18
CA ASN A 65 -5.05 -3.85 9.52
C ASN A 65 -3.94 -3.23 8.68
N LEU A 66 -2.72 -3.24 9.19
CA LEU A 66 -1.57 -2.71 8.46
C LEU A 66 -1.39 -3.44 7.12
N VAL A 67 -1.37 -4.77 7.15
CA VAL A 67 -1.18 -5.58 5.94
C VAL A 67 -2.33 -5.38 4.96
N MET A 68 -3.57 -5.39 5.47
CA MET A 68 -4.75 -5.23 4.61
C MET A 68 -4.79 -3.86 3.95
N ASN A 69 -4.47 -2.80 4.68
CA ASN A 69 -4.45 -1.45 4.11
C ASN A 69 -3.31 -1.30 3.10
N ALA A 70 -2.15 -1.87 3.38
CA ALA A 70 -1.03 -1.87 2.44
C ALA A 70 -1.36 -2.64 1.16
N PHE A 71 -2.04 -3.78 1.30
CA PHE A 71 -2.49 -4.57 0.16
C PHE A 71 -3.46 -3.76 -0.73
N ARG A 72 -4.40 -3.05 -0.13
CA ARG A 72 -5.40 -2.29 -0.88
C ARG A 72 -4.82 -1.16 -1.70
N LEU A 73 -3.71 -0.60 -1.27
CA LEU A 73 -3.08 0.53 -1.95
C LEU A 73 -2.62 0.15 -3.36
N VAL A 74 -2.00 -1.00 -3.53
CA VAL A 74 -1.43 -1.42 -4.82
C VAL A 74 -2.48 -1.55 -5.92
N PRO A 75 -3.58 -2.31 -5.73
CA PRO A 75 -4.63 -2.38 -6.74
C PRO A 75 -5.26 -1.01 -7.05
N LYS A 76 -5.34 -0.13 -6.07
CA LYS A 76 -5.89 1.21 -6.28
C LYS A 76 -5.00 2.06 -7.18
N VAL A 77 -3.70 1.90 -7.11
CA VAL A 77 -2.77 2.57 -8.04
C VAL A 77 -3.03 2.04 -9.46
N VAL A 78 -3.13 0.73 -9.63
CA VAL A 78 -3.43 0.12 -10.93
C VAL A 78 -4.77 0.62 -11.47
N GLU A 79 -5.79 0.60 -10.63
CA GLU A 79 -7.13 1.08 -11.00
C GLU A 79 -7.11 2.54 -11.46
N THR A 80 -6.32 3.38 -10.79
CA THR A 80 -6.13 4.78 -11.18
C THR A 80 -5.55 4.87 -12.59
N GLU A 81 -4.52 4.09 -12.88
CA GLU A 81 -3.86 4.12 -14.19
C GLU A 81 -4.72 3.59 -15.32
N THR A 82 -5.73 2.78 -15.02
CA THR A 82 -6.66 2.27 -16.05
C THR A 82 -7.73 3.27 -16.43
N GLN A 83 -7.88 4.38 -15.71
CA GLN A 83 -8.88 5.38 -16.04
C GLN A 83 -8.46 6.18 -17.26
N SER A 84 -9.32 6.22 -18.27
CA SER A 84 -9.05 6.98 -19.51
C SER A 84 -9.48 8.43 -19.42
N ASN A 85 -10.49 8.74 -18.63
CA ASN A 85 -10.98 10.11 -18.45
C ASN A 85 -10.05 10.86 -17.48
N PRO A 86 -9.44 11.99 -17.91
CA PRO A 86 -8.48 12.70 -17.07
C PRO A 86 -9.05 13.19 -15.74
N GLY A 87 -10.31 13.65 -15.73
CA GLY A 87 -10.96 14.14 -14.53
C GLY A 87 -11.21 13.02 -13.53
N ILE A 88 -11.64 11.86 -14.01
CA ILE A 88 -11.87 10.68 -13.18
C ILE A 88 -10.54 10.14 -12.67
N LYS A 89 -9.54 10.07 -13.54
CA LYS A 89 -8.20 9.63 -13.14
C LYS A 89 -7.64 10.50 -12.02
N LEU A 90 -7.81 11.80 -12.12
CA LEU A 90 -7.37 12.73 -11.08
C LEU A 90 -8.07 12.45 -9.75
N LYS A 91 -9.38 12.22 -9.77
CA LYS A 91 -10.13 11.88 -8.55
C LYS A 91 -9.63 10.59 -7.92
N TYR A 92 -9.38 9.58 -8.73
CA TYR A 92 -8.83 8.30 -8.23
C TYR A 92 -7.45 8.50 -7.63
N ALA A 93 -6.60 9.27 -8.30
CA ALA A 93 -5.27 9.58 -7.80
C ALA A 93 -5.32 10.30 -6.46
N GLN A 94 -6.19 11.30 -6.33
CA GLN A 94 -6.37 12.02 -5.07
C GLN A 94 -6.86 11.09 -3.96
N SER A 95 -7.73 10.13 -4.27
CA SER A 95 -8.28 9.20 -3.26
C SER A 95 -7.23 8.24 -2.68
N LEU A 96 -6.10 8.06 -3.36
CA LEU A 96 -5.00 7.24 -2.82
C LEU A 96 -4.48 7.77 -1.50
N ARG A 97 -4.60 9.07 -1.25
CA ARG A 97 -4.18 9.70 -0.01
C ARG A 97 -4.86 9.07 1.21
N TYR A 98 -6.11 8.68 1.06
CA TYR A 98 -6.86 8.03 2.14
C TYR A 98 -6.13 6.76 2.63
N PHE A 99 -5.69 5.92 1.70
CA PHE A 99 -5.00 4.67 2.06
C PHE A 99 -3.62 4.93 2.67
N ILE A 100 -2.92 5.93 2.16
CA ILE A 100 -1.61 6.31 2.71
C ILE A 100 -1.77 6.81 4.14
N ASP A 101 -2.77 7.65 4.39
CA ASP A 101 -3.03 8.17 5.74
C ASP A 101 -3.46 7.06 6.70
N ARG A 102 -4.25 6.09 6.23
CA ARG A 102 -4.64 4.93 7.03
C ARG A 102 -3.44 4.10 7.46
N LEU A 103 -2.52 3.86 6.53
CA LEU A 103 -1.27 3.15 6.83
C LEU A 103 -0.44 3.89 7.87
N TYR A 104 -0.36 5.19 7.75
CA TYR A 104 0.36 6.02 8.71
C TYR A 104 -0.27 5.89 10.10
N GLN A 105 -1.59 5.92 10.20
CA GLN A 105 -2.30 5.72 11.47
C GLN A 105 -2.10 4.32 12.04
N ASP A 106 -2.08 3.30 11.19
CA ASP A 106 -1.78 1.93 11.62
C ASP A 106 -0.41 1.84 12.27
N CYS A 107 0.59 2.51 11.71
CA CYS A 107 1.92 2.59 12.30
C CYS A 107 1.89 3.24 13.67
N LEU A 108 1.19 4.37 13.81
CA LEU A 108 1.09 5.06 15.10
C LEU A 108 0.42 4.19 16.16
N LYS A 109 -0.61 3.44 15.78
CA LYS A 109 -1.28 2.51 16.69
C LYS A 109 -0.33 1.42 17.17
N LEU A 110 0.44 0.83 16.25
CA LEU A 110 1.44 -0.18 16.61
C LEU A 110 2.53 0.41 17.50
N GLU A 111 2.99 1.62 17.21
CA GLU A 111 4.01 2.29 18.04
C GLU A 111 3.50 2.60 19.45
N SER A 112 2.19 2.68 19.66
CA SER A 112 1.60 2.89 20.99
C SER A 112 1.54 1.62 21.81
N THR A 113 1.81 0.46 21.24
CA THR A 113 1.82 -0.83 21.95
C THR A 113 3.25 -1.21 22.31
N LYS A 114 3.38 -2.06 23.34
CA LYS A 114 4.69 -2.59 23.71
C LYS A 114 4.95 -3.83 22.87
N ILE A 115 5.60 -3.65 21.74
CA ILE A 115 5.89 -4.72 20.79
C ILE A 115 7.39 -4.83 20.55
N GLN A 116 7.80 -6.04 20.22
CA GLN A 116 9.12 -6.27 19.65
C GLN A 116 9.13 -5.74 18.23
N GLY A 117 10.17 -5.03 17.85
CA GLY A 117 10.30 -4.52 16.48
C GLY A 117 9.64 -3.17 16.23
N ILE A 118 9.41 -2.38 17.28
CA ILE A 118 8.85 -1.03 17.14
C ILE A 118 9.69 -0.14 16.21
N ASP A 119 11.00 -0.37 16.16
CA ASP A 119 11.91 0.39 15.29
C ASP A 119 11.62 0.11 13.81
N PHE A 120 11.19 -1.09 13.47
CA PHE A 120 10.79 -1.42 12.11
C PHE A 120 9.49 -0.70 11.73
N VAL A 121 8.57 -0.56 12.67
CA VAL A 121 7.33 0.20 12.45
C VAL A 121 7.65 1.68 12.22
N ARG A 122 8.57 2.24 12.99
CA ARG A 122 9.03 3.62 12.79
C ARG A 122 9.70 3.81 11.42
N MET A 123 10.47 2.82 10.99
CA MET A 123 11.06 2.84 9.66
C MET A 123 9.99 2.85 8.56
N LEU A 124 8.96 2.02 8.70
CA LEU A 124 7.83 2.01 7.77
C LEU A 124 7.13 3.37 7.74
N ARG A 125 6.93 3.97 8.90
CA ARG A 125 6.30 5.28 8.99
C ARG A 125 7.10 6.35 8.22
N LYS A 126 8.42 6.30 8.30
CA LYS A 126 9.29 7.19 7.52
C LYS A 126 9.15 6.96 6.02
N GLU A 127 9.04 5.69 5.62
CA GLU A 127 8.83 5.33 4.22
C GLU A 127 7.46 5.82 3.71
N LEU A 128 6.46 5.83 4.57
CA LEU A 128 5.15 6.38 4.21
C LEU A 128 5.20 7.90 4.01
N ILE A 129 6.05 8.61 4.73
CA ILE A 129 6.28 10.05 4.49
C ILE A 129 6.85 10.27 3.08
N ILE A 130 7.76 9.41 2.67
CA ILE A 130 8.31 9.45 1.31
C ILE A 130 7.21 9.16 0.30
N LEU A 131 6.37 8.16 0.55
CA LEU A 131 5.25 7.84 -0.31
C LEU A 131 4.28 9.02 -0.45
N LYS A 132 4.03 9.76 0.63
CA LYS A 132 3.19 10.98 0.56
C LYS A 132 3.76 12.01 -0.42
N LYS A 133 5.07 12.19 -0.41
CA LYS A 133 5.73 13.11 -1.35
C LYS A 133 5.60 12.63 -2.80
N ILE A 134 5.79 11.33 -3.00
CA ILE A 134 5.62 10.71 -4.31
C ILE A 134 4.18 10.88 -4.78
N HIS A 135 3.22 10.66 -3.90
CA HIS A 135 1.80 10.83 -4.21
C HIS A 135 1.48 12.27 -4.66
N ARG A 136 2.00 13.27 -3.95
CA ARG A 136 1.80 14.67 -4.34
C ARG A 136 2.32 14.95 -5.74
N ARG A 137 3.50 14.43 -6.07
CA ARG A 137 4.08 14.57 -7.42
C ARG A 137 3.23 13.87 -8.46
N TYR A 138 2.74 12.68 -8.12
CA TYR A 138 1.89 11.91 -9.02
C TYR A 138 0.60 12.67 -9.33
N VAL A 139 -0.08 13.21 -8.32
CA VAL A 139 -1.29 14.02 -8.51
C VAL A 139 -0.98 15.25 -9.37
N LYS A 140 0.12 15.94 -9.10
CA LYS A 140 0.52 17.11 -9.91
C LYS A 140 0.74 16.77 -11.38
N SER A 141 1.27 15.59 -11.66
CA SER A 141 1.53 15.16 -13.04
C SER A 141 0.25 14.96 -13.84
N LEU A 142 -0.90 14.82 -13.15
CA LEU A 142 -2.20 14.59 -13.77
C LEU A 142 -3.02 15.89 -13.92
N LEU A 143 -2.54 16.99 -13.40
CA LEU A 143 -3.22 18.29 -13.49
C LEU A 143 -3.06 18.99 -14.84
#